data_6de9c1c151c1cf4a311e1aac4c734e29
#
_entry.id   6de9c1c151c1cf4a311e1aac4c734e29
#
_cell.length_a   1.000
_cell.length_b   1.000
_cell.length_c   1.000
_cell.angle_alpha   90.00
_cell.angle_beta   90.00
_cell.angle_gamma   90.00
#
_symmetry.space_group_name_H-M   'P 1'
#
loop_
_entity.id
_entity.type
_entity.pdbx_description
1 polymer ?
#
loop_
_entity_poly.entity_id
_entity_poly.type
_entity_poly.pdbx_seq_one_letter_code
_entity_poly.pdbx_strand_id
1 'polypeptide(L)'
;MIPSTAWVLYFIYLTSVMKLRHLLLGKKVMTNLDSILKSRDITLPTKVHLVKSMDFPVVMCECESWTIKKAERWRTDAFELWCWRRLLRVPWTARRSNLSILREISPECSLEGLMLKLKLQYFGYLMQGTDSLEKTLLLEKIEGGMRRGW
;
A
#
# COMPACT_ATOMS: atom_id res chain seq x y z
N MET A 1 -5.95 14.17 33.37
CA MET A 1 -6.94 13.76 32.37
C MET A 1 -6.39 14.10 30.99
N ILE A 2 -6.15 13.10 30.15
CA ILE A 2 -5.63 13.32 28.80
C ILE A 2 -6.80 13.71 27.90
N PRO A 3 -6.71 14.84 27.14
CA PRO A 3 -7.78 15.24 26.22
C PRO A 3 -8.05 14.16 25.17
N SER A 4 -9.30 13.96 24.79
CA SER A 4 -9.68 12.98 23.74
C SER A 4 -8.96 13.20 22.41
N THR A 5 -8.60 14.45 22.09
CA THR A 5 -7.82 14.83 20.92
C THR A 5 -6.40 14.27 20.95
N ALA A 6 -5.77 14.13 22.13
CA ALA A 6 -4.44 13.57 22.27
C ALA A 6 -4.40 12.07 21.89
N TRP A 7 -5.44 11.33 22.21
CA TRP A 7 -5.57 9.92 21.83
C TRP A 7 -5.70 9.75 20.32
N VAL A 8 -6.48 10.61 19.67
CA VAL A 8 -6.62 10.61 18.21
C VAL A 8 -5.28 10.91 17.53
N LEU A 9 -4.54 11.92 18.00
CA LEU A 9 -3.23 12.27 17.48
C LEU A 9 -2.21 11.14 17.68
N TYR A 10 -2.23 10.50 18.86
CA TYR A 10 -1.38 9.36 19.16
C TYR A 10 -1.67 8.17 18.23
N PHE A 11 -2.96 7.88 18.03
CA PHE A 11 -3.39 6.82 17.12
C PHE A 11 -2.97 7.08 15.67
N ILE A 12 -3.12 8.32 15.20
CA ILE A 12 -2.65 8.74 13.86
C ILE A 12 -1.14 8.58 13.74
N TYR A 13 -0.39 9.01 14.75
CA TYR A 13 1.05 8.86 14.80
C TYR A 13 1.47 7.38 14.76
N LEU A 14 0.84 6.55 15.56
CA LEU A 14 1.11 5.13 15.63
C LEU A 14 0.87 4.43 14.30
N THR A 15 -0.25 4.73 13.63
CA THR A 15 -0.56 4.16 12.30
C THR A 15 0.45 4.59 11.25
N SER A 16 0.90 5.84 11.27
CA SER A 16 1.93 6.33 10.34
C SER A 16 3.27 5.62 10.55
N VAL A 17 3.68 5.40 11.81
CA VAL A 17 4.89 4.66 12.14
C VAL A 17 4.79 3.20 11.68
N MET A 18 3.65 2.56 11.88
CA MET A 18 3.42 1.19 11.42
C MET A 18 3.51 1.08 9.89
N LYS A 19 2.94 2.02 9.15
CA LYS A 19 3.05 2.06 7.68
C LYS A 19 4.50 2.17 7.21
N LEU A 20 5.29 3.04 7.83
CA LEU A 20 6.72 3.15 7.54
C LEU A 20 7.46 1.84 7.82
N ARG A 21 7.12 1.18 8.92
CA ARG A 21 7.69 -0.13 9.27
C ARG A 21 7.37 -1.18 8.22
N HIS A 22 6.14 -1.24 7.71
CA HIS A 22 5.74 -2.14 6.65
C HIS A 22 6.49 -1.87 5.34
N LEU A 23 6.71 -0.62 4.97
CA LEU A 23 7.52 -0.25 3.82
C LEU A 23 8.99 -0.69 3.98
N LEU A 24 9.56 -0.55 5.17
CA LEU A 24 10.92 -1.01 5.46
C LEU A 24 11.02 -2.54 5.40
N LEU A 25 10.02 -3.26 5.89
CA LEU A 25 9.94 -4.72 5.77
C LEU A 25 9.84 -5.14 4.30
N GLY A 26 9.05 -4.42 3.50
CA GLY A 26 8.96 -4.64 2.07
C GLY A 26 10.30 -4.47 1.36
N LYS A 27 11.06 -3.44 1.70
CA LYS A 27 12.43 -3.26 1.18
C LYS A 27 13.35 -4.42 1.55
N LYS A 28 13.24 -4.94 2.76
CA LYS A 28 14.00 -6.09 3.22
C LYS A 28 13.66 -7.34 2.41
N VAL A 29 12.37 -7.59 2.15
CA VAL A 29 11.91 -8.71 1.32
C VAL A 29 12.48 -8.59 -0.10
N MET A 30 12.42 -7.41 -0.71
CA MET A 30 13.01 -7.17 -2.03
C MET A 30 14.52 -7.45 -2.06
N THR A 31 15.23 -7.07 -1.01
CA THR A 31 16.66 -7.35 -0.89
C THR A 31 16.92 -8.86 -0.80
N ASN A 32 16.11 -9.60 -0.08
CA ASN A 32 16.21 -11.06 0.02
C ASN A 32 15.89 -11.77 -1.30
N LEU A 33 14.99 -11.19 -2.12
CA LEU A 33 14.65 -11.71 -3.45
C LEU A 33 15.67 -11.34 -4.54
N ASP A 34 16.64 -10.50 -4.23
CA ASP A 34 17.56 -9.93 -5.21
C ASP A 34 18.31 -11.01 -6.03
N SER A 35 18.74 -12.10 -5.39
CA SER A 35 19.40 -13.23 -6.08
C SER A 35 18.50 -13.86 -7.14
N ILE A 36 17.22 -14.02 -6.88
CA ILE A 36 16.24 -14.58 -7.81
C ILE A 36 15.92 -13.56 -8.90
N LEU A 37 15.76 -12.30 -8.55
CA LEU A 37 15.47 -11.22 -9.51
C LEU A 37 16.65 -10.95 -10.45
N LYS A 38 17.87 -11.31 -10.06
CA LYS A 38 19.07 -11.24 -10.89
C LYS A 38 19.15 -12.34 -11.95
N SER A 39 18.47 -13.44 -11.76
CA SER A 39 18.54 -14.58 -12.68
C SER A 39 18.01 -14.21 -14.06
N ARG A 40 18.79 -14.56 -15.10
CA ARG A 40 18.37 -14.37 -16.49
C ARG A 40 17.42 -15.47 -16.97
N ASP A 41 17.37 -16.58 -16.25
CA ASP A 41 16.53 -17.73 -16.59
C ASP A 41 15.07 -17.52 -16.27
N ILE A 42 14.76 -16.52 -15.45
CA ILE A 42 13.42 -16.19 -15.03
C ILE A 42 12.87 -15.04 -15.88
N THR A 43 11.70 -15.24 -16.46
CA THR A 43 11.05 -14.24 -17.32
C THR A 43 10.56 -13.03 -16.51
N LEU A 44 10.45 -11.88 -17.17
CA LEU A 44 9.96 -10.65 -16.53
C LEU A 44 8.56 -10.80 -15.92
N PRO A 45 7.55 -11.40 -16.58
CA PRO A 45 6.25 -11.63 -15.99
C PRO A 45 6.30 -12.46 -14.70
N THR A 46 7.17 -13.47 -14.65
CA THR A 46 7.37 -14.30 -13.46
C THR A 46 7.98 -13.49 -12.32
N LYS A 47 8.95 -12.65 -12.60
CA LYS A 47 9.55 -11.75 -11.61
C LYS A 47 8.53 -10.76 -11.04
N VAL A 48 7.71 -10.17 -11.89
CA VAL A 48 6.63 -9.26 -11.49
C VAL A 48 5.63 -9.99 -10.58
N HIS A 49 5.22 -11.19 -10.95
CA HIS A 49 4.33 -12.01 -10.15
C HIS A 49 4.93 -12.34 -8.78
N LEU A 50 6.22 -12.65 -8.74
CA LEU A 50 6.94 -12.95 -7.51
C LEU A 50 6.93 -11.75 -6.55
N VAL A 51 7.21 -10.55 -7.05
CA VAL A 51 7.16 -9.32 -6.24
C VAL A 51 5.75 -9.07 -5.72
N LYS A 52 4.73 -9.20 -6.55
CA LYS A 52 3.33 -9.02 -6.15
C LYS A 52 2.88 -10.04 -5.11
N SER A 53 3.36 -11.28 -5.18
CA SER A 53 2.92 -12.34 -4.26
C SER A 53 3.69 -12.38 -2.94
N MET A 54 4.93 -11.92 -2.91
CA MET A 54 5.78 -12.03 -1.73
C MET A 54 6.03 -10.70 -1.02
N ASP A 55 6.23 -9.63 -1.77
CA ASP A 55 6.57 -8.32 -1.19
C ASP A 55 5.34 -7.47 -0.88
N PHE A 56 4.44 -7.33 -1.82
CA PHE A 56 3.25 -6.49 -1.65
C PHE A 56 2.35 -6.92 -0.49
N PRO A 57 2.11 -8.23 -0.21
CA PRO A 57 1.36 -8.62 0.97
C PRO A 57 1.97 -8.17 2.29
N VAL A 58 3.30 -8.13 2.39
CA VAL A 58 4.00 -7.62 3.58
C VAL A 58 3.72 -6.14 3.80
N VAL A 59 3.77 -5.34 2.71
CA VAL A 59 3.48 -3.90 2.75
C VAL A 59 2.00 -3.64 3.04
N MET A 60 1.11 -4.45 2.47
CA MET A 60 -0.34 -4.31 2.60
C MET A 60 -0.91 -4.92 3.88
N CYS A 61 -0.11 -5.57 4.71
CA CYS A 61 -0.58 -6.19 5.94
C CYS A 61 -1.35 -5.17 6.80
N GLU A 62 -2.59 -5.51 7.16
CA GLU A 62 -3.47 -4.65 7.97
C GLU A 62 -3.84 -3.30 7.34
N CYS A 63 -3.61 -3.10 6.04
CA CYS A 63 -3.92 -1.83 5.39
C CYS A 63 -5.42 -1.51 5.32
N GLU A 64 -6.28 -2.49 5.54
CA GLU A 64 -7.74 -2.34 5.52
C GLU A 64 -8.23 -1.31 6.54
N SER A 65 -7.58 -1.27 7.71
CA SER A 65 -7.92 -0.34 8.80
C SER A 65 -7.23 1.02 8.70
N TRP A 66 -6.32 1.18 7.74
CA TRP A 66 -5.53 2.41 7.63
C TRP A 66 -6.27 3.51 6.89
N THR A 67 -6.15 4.73 7.41
CA THR A 67 -6.52 5.94 6.67
C THR A 67 -5.32 6.35 5.82
N ILE A 68 -5.47 6.35 4.49
CA ILE A 68 -4.39 6.73 3.57
C ILE A 68 -4.41 8.24 3.35
N LYS A 69 -3.41 8.94 3.86
CA LYS A 69 -3.19 10.35 3.60
C LYS A 69 -2.43 10.55 2.28
N LYS A 70 -2.54 11.73 1.68
CA LYS A 70 -1.87 12.07 0.43
C LYS A 70 -0.35 11.88 0.49
N ALA A 71 0.30 12.28 1.59
CA ALA A 71 1.73 12.07 1.80
C ALA A 71 2.12 10.59 1.85
N GLU A 72 1.26 9.76 2.39
CA GLU A 72 1.47 8.31 2.48
C GLU A 72 1.31 7.63 1.11
N ARG A 73 0.41 8.14 0.27
CA ARG A 73 0.30 7.68 -1.13
C ARG A 73 1.59 7.90 -1.89
N TRP A 74 2.22 9.05 -1.73
CA TRP A 74 3.48 9.35 -2.37
C TRP A 74 4.59 8.39 -1.95
N ARG A 75 4.64 8.06 -0.67
CA ARG A 75 5.59 7.06 -0.15
C ARG A 75 5.33 5.68 -0.72
N THR A 76 4.08 5.29 -0.83
CA THR A 76 3.67 4.01 -1.42
C THR A 76 4.02 3.95 -2.90
N ASP A 77 3.74 5.00 -3.66
CA ASP A 77 4.09 5.09 -5.07
C ASP A 77 5.61 5.09 -5.28
N ALA A 78 6.34 5.81 -4.44
CA ALA A 78 7.80 5.83 -4.48
C ALA A 78 8.39 4.45 -4.17
N PHE A 79 7.81 3.74 -3.21
CA PHE A 79 8.21 2.36 -2.88
C PHE A 79 7.95 1.41 -4.05
N GLU A 80 6.76 1.49 -4.67
CA GLU A 80 6.42 0.66 -5.83
C GLU A 80 7.39 0.89 -6.98
N LEU A 81 7.69 2.15 -7.30
CA LEU A 81 8.67 2.49 -8.34
C LEU A 81 10.08 2.00 -7.99
N TRP A 82 10.46 2.09 -6.73
CA TRP A 82 11.74 1.55 -6.26
C TRP A 82 11.81 0.03 -6.49
N CYS A 83 10.74 -0.70 -6.20
CA CYS A 83 10.65 -2.14 -6.47
C CYS A 83 10.83 -2.46 -7.95
N TRP A 84 10.10 -1.75 -8.82
CA TRP A 84 10.17 -1.98 -10.26
C TRP A 84 11.52 -1.60 -10.85
N ARG A 85 12.12 -0.50 -10.42
CA ARG A 85 13.48 -0.11 -10.84
C ARG A 85 14.51 -1.16 -10.43
N ARG A 86 14.39 -1.68 -9.22
CA ARG A 86 15.25 -2.75 -8.73
C ARG A 86 15.06 -4.04 -9.51
N LEU A 87 13.84 -4.39 -9.85
CA LEU A 87 13.53 -5.57 -10.67
C LEU A 87 14.09 -5.45 -12.08
N LEU A 88 13.96 -4.29 -12.72
CA LEU A 88 14.48 -4.00 -14.05
C LEU A 88 15.97 -3.65 -14.07
N ARG A 89 16.58 -3.46 -12.90
CA ARG A 89 17.98 -3.04 -12.74
C ARG A 89 18.30 -1.71 -13.40
N VAL A 90 17.38 -0.77 -13.28
CA VAL A 90 17.58 0.60 -13.73
C VAL A 90 18.16 1.39 -12.58
N PRO A 91 19.43 1.88 -12.67
CA PRO A 91 20.01 2.67 -11.60
C PRO A 91 19.35 4.05 -11.51
N TRP A 92 19.44 4.67 -10.34
CA TRP A 92 18.95 6.03 -10.09
C TRP A 92 19.47 7.05 -11.09
N THR A 93 20.72 6.86 -11.52
CA THR A 93 21.42 7.72 -12.44
C THR A 93 20.95 7.60 -13.88
N ALA A 94 20.28 6.50 -14.23
CA ALA A 94 19.63 6.36 -15.53
C ALA A 94 18.45 7.33 -15.62
N ARG A 95 18.50 8.25 -16.57
CA ARG A 95 17.44 9.26 -16.79
C ARG A 95 16.20 8.67 -17.43
N ARG A 96 15.72 7.55 -16.89
CA ARG A 96 14.54 6.87 -17.38
C ARG A 96 13.31 7.34 -16.58
N SER A 97 12.25 7.73 -17.28
CA SER A 97 11.04 8.23 -16.66
C SER A 97 10.26 7.13 -15.94
N ASN A 98 9.50 7.51 -14.91
CA ASN A 98 8.65 6.59 -14.18
C ASN A 98 7.59 5.95 -15.09
N LEU A 99 7.05 6.71 -16.03
CA LEU A 99 6.08 6.19 -17.02
C LEU A 99 6.69 5.11 -17.91
N SER A 100 7.94 5.28 -18.33
CA SER A 100 8.66 4.26 -19.12
C SER A 100 8.80 2.95 -18.35
N ILE A 101 9.11 3.03 -17.06
CA ILE A 101 9.24 1.85 -16.19
C ILE A 101 7.90 1.17 -16.01
N LEU A 102 6.84 1.92 -15.73
CA LEU A 102 5.49 1.38 -15.56
C LEU A 102 4.97 0.73 -16.85
N ARG A 103 5.29 1.29 -18.01
CA ARG A 103 4.91 0.69 -19.31
C ARG A 103 5.58 -0.64 -19.54
N GLU A 104 6.87 -0.77 -19.18
CA GLU A 104 7.62 -2.02 -19.37
C GLU A 104 7.13 -3.11 -18.42
N ILE A 105 6.85 -2.77 -17.16
CA ILE A 105 6.29 -3.69 -16.18
C ILE A 105 4.85 -4.03 -16.53
N SER A 106 4.08 -3.06 -17.04
CA SER A 106 2.64 -3.18 -17.32
C SER A 106 1.87 -3.79 -16.15
N PRO A 107 1.97 -3.23 -14.94
CA PRO A 107 1.26 -3.78 -13.80
C PRO A 107 -0.24 -3.67 -14.04
N GLU A 108 -0.97 -4.76 -13.87
CA GLU A 108 -2.44 -4.76 -13.99
C GLU A 108 -3.07 -3.81 -12.97
N CYS A 109 -2.43 -3.69 -11.81
CA CYS A 109 -2.91 -2.85 -10.72
C CYS A 109 -1.73 -2.30 -9.94
N SER A 110 -1.77 -1.02 -9.58
CA SER A 110 -0.79 -0.39 -8.70
C SER A 110 -0.91 -0.92 -7.27
N LEU A 111 0.12 -0.73 -6.46
CA LEU A 111 0.09 -1.07 -5.04
C LEU A 111 -1.03 -0.32 -4.32
N GLU A 112 -1.23 0.96 -4.63
CA GLU A 112 -2.35 1.75 -4.12
C GLU A 112 -3.70 1.16 -4.53
N GLY A 113 -3.84 0.72 -5.76
CA GLY A 113 -5.05 0.06 -6.26
C GLY A 113 -5.36 -1.25 -5.54
N LEU A 114 -4.34 -2.04 -5.23
CA LEU A 114 -4.49 -3.26 -4.43
C LEU A 114 -4.93 -2.96 -2.99
N MET A 115 -4.34 -1.94 -2.38
CA MET A 115 -4.74 -1.48 -1.04
C MET A 115 -6.20 -1.03 -1.02
N LEU A 116 -6.62 -0.28 -2.03
CA LEU A 116 -8.00 0.18 -2.17
C LEU A 116 -8.96 -0.99 -2.34
N LYS A 117 -8.59 -1.99 -3.14
CA LYS A 117 -9.37 -3.21 -3.31
C LYS A 117 -9.57 -3.95 -1.99
N LEU A 118 -8.52 -4.11 -1.19
CA LEU A 118 -8.61 -4.74 0.13
C LEU A 118 -9.52 -3.94 1.08
N LYS A 119 -9.44 -2.63 1.07
CA LYS A 119 -10.33 -1.78 1.85
C LYS A 119 -11.78 -1.93 1.46
N LEU A 120 -12.08 -2.01 0.16
CA LEU A 120 -13.43 -2.23 -0.34
C LEU A 120 -13.97 -3.60 0.03
N GLN A 121 -13.13 -4.64 0.00
CA GLN A 121 -13.50 -5.97 0.46
C GLN A 121 -13.82 -5.98 1.95
N TYR A 122 -12.98 -5.34 2.76
CA TYR A 122 -13.21 -5.21 4.20
C TYR A 122 -14.51 -4.46 4.50
N PHE A 123 -14.76 -3.37 3.79
CA PHE A 123 -16.03 -2.62 3.88
C PHE A 123 -17.23 -3.51 3.53
N GLY A 124 -17.12 -4.32 2.47
CA GLY A 124 -18.15 -5.28 2.09
C GLY A 124 -18.45 -6.30 3.19
N TYR A 125 -17.42 -6.84 3.84
CA TYR A 125 -17.58 -7.73 4.99
C TYR A 125 -18.29 -7.05 6.16
N LEU A 126 -17.92 -5.84 6.50
CA LEU A 126 -18.55 -5.06 7.57
C LEU A 126 -20.02 -4.79 7.29
N MET A 127 -20.36 -4.50 6.03
CA MET A 127 -21.75 -4.20 5.62
C MET A 127 -22.64 -5.45 5.61
N GLN A 128 -22.08 -6.64 5.49
CA GLN A 128 -22.80 -7.91 5.60
C GLN A 128 -23.09 -8.30 7.06
N GLY A 129 -22.28 -7.79 8.01
CA GLY A 129 -22.52 -7.99 9.43
C GLY A 129 -23.75 -7.19 9.90
N THR A 130 -24.68 -7.86 10.58
CA THR A 130 -25.98 -7.26 10.92
C THR A 130 -25.93 -6.21 12.03
N ASP A 131 -24.99 -6.28 12.99
CA ASP A 131 -24.99 -5.40 14.17
C ASP A 131 -23.57 -5.13 14.70
N SER A 132 -22.60 -4.84 13.84
CA SER A 132 -21.28 -4.46 14.32
C SER A 132 -21.18 -2.97 14.62
N LEU A 133 -20.56 -2.62 15.74
CA LEU A 133 -20.23 -1.24 16.10
C LEU A 133 -19.41 -0.55 15.00
N GLU A 134 -18.51 -1.29 14.37
CA GLU A 134 -17.67 -0.83 13.27
C GLU A 134 -18.49 -0.39 12.06
N LYS A 135 -19.54 -1.14 11.71
CA LYS A 135 -20.47 -0.78 10.64
C LYS A 135 -21.18 0.53 10.92
N THR A 136 -21.67 0.72 12.14
CA THR A 136 -22.34 1.95 12.57
C THR A 136 -21.40 3.16 12.48
N LEU A 137 -20.16 3.02 12.99
CA LEU A 137 -19.14 4.07 12.93
C LEU A 137 -18.75 4.44 11.51
N LEU A 138 -18.63 3.47 10.62
CA LEU A 138 -18.33 3.71 9.20
C LEU A 138 -19.45 4.45 8.50
N LEU A 139 -20.71 4.06 8.73
CA LEU A 139 -21.87 4.72 8.14
C LEU A 139 -21.99 6.16 8.63
N GLU A 140 -21.81 6.42 9.90
CA GLU A 140 -21.77 7.79 10.45
C GLU A 140 -20.68 8.64 9.80
N LYS A 141 -19.51 8.07 9.60
CA LYS A 141 -18.40 8.77 8.97
C LYS A 141 -18.69 9.12 7.50
N ILE A 142 -19.32 8.22 6.76
CA ILE A 142 -19.71 8.45 5.37
C ILE A 142 -20.78 9.54 5.28
N GLU A 143 -21.82 9.46 6.11
CA GLU A 143 -22.87 10.48 6.16
C GLU A 143 -22.34 11.85 6.58
N GLY A 144 -21.46 11.88 7.57
CA GLY A 144 -20.79 13.12 8.01
C GLY A 144 -19.90 13.71 6.91
N GLY A 145 -19.26 12.88 6.11
CA GLY A 145 -18.46 13.29 4.96
C GLY A 145 -19.30 13.88 3.83
N MET A 146 -20.46 13.29 3.56
CA MET A 146 -21.38 13.79 2.52
C MET A 146 -21.98 15.15 2.88
N ARG A 147 -22.29 15.38 4.14
CA ARG A 147 -22.84 16.67 4.60
C ARG A 147 -21.86 17.84 4.51
N ARG A 148 -20.55 17.57 4.53
CA ARG A 148 -19.50 18.59 4.44
C ARG A 148 -19.02 18.85 3.01
N GLY A 149 -19.41 18.04 2.06
CA GLY A 149 -18.97 18.12 0.65
C GLY A 149 -19.90 18.88 -0.27
N TRP A 150 -20.92 19.55 0.26
CA TRP A 150 -21.88 20.32 -0.52
C TRP A 150 -21.76 21.81 -0.23
#